data_2534272ed5f355dfc4e7c69f7a2613b2
#
_entry.id   2534272ed5f355dfc4e7c69f7a2613b2
#
_cell.length_a   1.000
_cell.length_b   1.000
_cell.length_c   1.000
_cell.angle_alpha   90.00
_cell.angle_beta   90.00
_cell.angle_gamma   90.00
#
_symmetry.space_group_name_H-M   'P 1'
#
loop_
_entity.id
_entity.type
_entity.pdbx_description
1 polymer ?
#
loop_
_entity_poly.entity_id
_entity_poly.type
_entity_poly.pdbx_seq_one_letter_code
_entity_poly.pdbx_strand_id
1 'polypeptide(L)'
;HLKQLRDILDDKEASNNDKFVALTMLKNANISSSGVLPMCQDTGTAIIMGYKGEKVFTNSDDNKFLSLGVYQTYKENNLRFSQLAPVSMFEEKNTGNNLPAEISIFANEGQEYKFAFVQKGGGSANKSFLFQATPAILNTENLKKFLYEKIISLGTAACPPYHLSVVIGGTSAEFNLKTVKLGSMRYLDNLPKTGNLKSGHAY
;
A
#
# COMPACT_ATOMS: atom_id res chain seq x y z
N HIS A 1 -4.26 11.46 6.83
CA HIS A 1 -5.26 10.49 7.32
C HIS A 1 -5.86 10.94 8.65
N LEU A 2 -5.06 11.22 9.69
CA LEU A 2 -5.56 11.70 11.00
C LEU A 2 -6.38 12.99 10.86
N LYS A 3 -5.98 13.90 9.97
CA LYS A 3 -6.76 15.12 9.70
C LYS A 3 -8.14 14.78 9.15
N GLN A 4 -8.25 13.85 8.18
CA GLN A 4 -9.56 13.43 7.65
C GLN A 4 -10.48 12.87 8.74
N LEU A 5 -9.94 12.05 9.65
CA LEU A 5 -10.70 11.54 10.79
C LEU A 5 -11.12 12.66 11.75
N ARG A 6 -10.24 13.62 11.97
CA ARG A 6 -10.56 14.78 12.82
C ARG A 6 -11.67 15.63 12.19
N ASP A 7 -11.61 15.84 10.88
CA ASP A 7 -12.60 16.65 10.14
C ASP A 7 -14.02 16.04 10.24
N ILE A 8 -14.15 14.71 10.33
CA ILE A 8 -15.44 14.02 10.53
C ILE A 8 -16.11 14.44 11.86
N LEU A 9 -15.33 14.71 12.90
CA LEU A 9 -15.90 15.12 14.21
C LEU A 9 -16.62 16.46 14.14
N ASP A 10 -16.18 17.34 13.25
CA ASP A 10 -16.73 18.68 13.07
C ASP A 10 -17.75 18.76 11.92
N ASP A 11 -17.89 17.67 11.15
CA ASP A 11 -18.81 17.58 10.03
C ASP A 11 -20.26 17.55 10.53
N LYS A 12 -21.08 18.47 10.01
CA LYS A 12 -22.51 18.58 10.37
C LYS A 12 -23.36 17.47 9.77
N GLU A 13 -22.91 16.88 8.64
CA GLU A 13 -23.62 15.79 7.97
C GLU A 13 -23.25 14.42 8.55
N ALA A 14 -22.16 14.32 9.31
CA ALA A 14 -21.75 13.08 9.95
C ALA A 14 -22.69 12.67 11.07
N SER A 15 -23.11 11.41 11.06
CA SER A 15 -23.94 10.85 12.12
C SER A 15 -23.17 10.74 13.45
N ASN A 16 -23.90 10.56 14.55
CA ASN A 16 -23.28 10.31 15.86
C ASN A 16 -22.40 9.05 15.85
N ASN A 17 -22.78 8.03 15.08
CA ASN A 17 -21.98 6.83 14.93
C ASN A 17 -20.67 7.10 14.16
N ASP A 18 -20.72 7.88 13.09
CA ASP A 18 -19.51 8.25 12.34
C ASP A 18 -18.52 9.02 13.23
N LYS A 19 -19.03 9.97 14.01
CA LYS A 19 -18.22 10.74 14.98
C LYS A 19 -17.63 9.85 16.06
N PHE A 20 -18.41 8.91 16.60
CA PHE A 20 -17.93 7.95 17.58
C PHE A 20 -16.80 7.08 17.01
N VAL A 21 -16.97 6.54 15.81
CA VAL A 21 -15.97 5.73 15.11
C VAL A 21 -14.70 6.54 14.85
N ALA A 22 -14.84 7.74 14.28
CA ALA A 22 -13.71 8.63 14.01
C ALA A 22 -12.91 8.98 15.28
N LEU A 23 -13.61 9.30 16.37
CA LEU A 23 -12.97 9.55 17.66
C LEU A 23 -12.24 8.32 18.20
N THR A 24 -12.84 7.14 18.07
CA THR A 24 -12.23 5.88 18.51
C THR A 24 -10.97 5.57 17.70
N MET A 25 -10.99 5.79 16.38
CA MET A 25 -9.81 5.64 15.52
C MET A 25 -8.69 6.61 15.90
N LEU A 26 -9.02 7.86 16.21
CA LEU A 26 -8.02 8.85 16.68
C LEU A 26 -7.40 8.46 18.03
N LYS A 27 -8.22 8.00 18.98
CA LYS A 27 -7.73 7.48 20.27
C LYS A 27 -6.81 6.27 20.06
N ASN A 28 -7.21 5.34 19.20
CA ASN A 28 -6.40 4.17 18.85
C ASN A 28 -5.06 4.57 18.25
N ALA A 29 -5.04 5.52 17.30
CA ALA A 29 -3.80 6.02 16.71
C ALA A 29 -2.87 6.64 17.76
N ASN A 30 -3.42 7.37 18.73
CA ASN A 30 -2.63 7.94 19.83
C ASN A 30 -2.04 6.85 20.75
N ILE A 31 -2.81 5.82 21.09
CA ILE A 31 -2.34 4.70 21.91
C ILE A 31 -1.25 3.93 21.17
N SER A 32 -1.46 3.61 19.90
CA SER A 32 -0.49 2.84 19.10
C SER A 32 0.80 3.60 18.80
N SER A 33 0.78 4.94 18.87
CA SER A 33 1.98 5.75 18.67
C SER A 33 3.06 5.53 19.74
N SER A 34 2.70 4.95 20.89
CA SER A 34 3.65 4.54 21.94
C SER A 34 4.50 3.32 21.55
N GLY A 35 4.14 2.60 20.48
CA GLY A 35 4.88 1.42 20.01
C GLY A 35 4.68 0.15 20.85
N VAL A 36 3.73 0.15 21.80
CA VAL A 36 3.45 -1.02 22.65
C VAL A 36 2.40 -1.94 22.03
N LEU A 37 1.37 -1.35 21.43
CA LEU A 37 0.29 -2.08 20.77
C LEU A 37 0.21 -1.70 19.29
N PRO A 38 -0.07 -2.67 18.39
CA PRO A 38 -0.29 -2.37 16.98
C PRO A 38 -1.59 -1.55 16.82
N MET A 39 -1.63 -0.72 15.78
CA MET A 39 -2.80 0.12 15.49
C MET A 39 -4.00 -0.72 15.02
N CYS A 40 -3.77 -1.87 14.42
CA CYS A 40 -4.80 -2.74 13.86
C CYS A 40 -4.45 -4.21 14.05
N GLN A 41 -5.48 -5.04 14.27
CA GLN A 41 -5.33 -6.49 14.29
C GLN A 41 -4.96 -7.08 12.92
N ASP A 42 -5.35 -6.41 11.83
CA ASP A 42 -4.91 -6.75 10.48
C ASP A 42 -3.52 -6.16 10.25
N THR A 43 -2.51 -6.91 10.64
CA THR A 43 -1.10 -6.54 10.51
C THR A 43 -0.56 -6.74 9.10
N GLY A 44 -1.37 -7.34 8.22
CA GLY A 44 -1.19 -7.35 6.77
C GLY A 44 -0.03 -8.16 6.25
N THR A 45 0.26 -7.94 4.96
CA THR A 45 1.39 -8.50 4.25
C THR A 45 2.55 -7.51 4.24
N ALA A 46 3.75 -7.97 4.58
CA ALA A 46 4.95 -7.17 4.43
C ALA A 46 5.32 -7.05 2.95
N ILE A 47 5.43 -5.83 2.46
CA ILE A 47 5.88 -5.52 1.10
C ILE A 47 7.21 -4.78 1.21
N ILE A 48 8.23 -5.30 0.54
CA ILE A 48 9.58 -4.75 0.56
C ILE A 48 9.99 -4.44 -0.88
N MET A 49 10.28 -3.19 -1.15
CA MET A 49 10.85 -2.75 -2.42
C MET A 49 12.26 -2.28 -2.18
N GLY A 50 13.26 -3.02 -2.70
CA GLY A 50 14.68 -2.71 -2.59
C GLY A 50 15.22 -2.11 -3.88
N TYR A 51 16.05 -1.09 -3.77
CA TYR A 51 16.84 -0.54 -4.87
C TYR A 51 18.31 -0.79 -4.55
N LYS A 52 18.88 -1.83 -5.16
CA LYS A 52 20.24 -2.30 -4.90
C LYS A 52 21.22 -1.72 -5.91
N GLY A 53 22.15 -0.92 -5.44
CA GLY A 53 23.23 -0.38 -6.25
C GLY A 53 24.14 -1.47 -6.81
N GLU A 54 24.67 -1.28 -8.01
CA GLU A 54 25.52 -2.26 -8.71
C GLU A 54 26.81 -2.61 -7.96
N LYS A 55 27.23 -1.74 -7.03
CA LYS A 55 28.44 -1.93 -6.21
C LYS A 55 28.13 -2.47 -4.80
N VAL A 56 26.90 -2.90 -4.56
CA VAL A 56 26.48 -3.47 -3.27
C VAL A 56 26.55 -4.99 -3.32
N PHE A 57 27.46 -5.56 -2.53
CA PHE A 57 27.64 -7.01 -2.39
C PHE A 57 27.27 -7.40 -0.97
N THR A 58 26.17 -8.14 -0.81
CA THR A 58 25.68 -8.58 0.51
C THR A 58 26.28 -9.94 0.92
N ASN A 59 26.85 -10.69 -0.02
CA ASN A 59 27.36 -12.07 0.16
C ASN A 59 26.33 -13.03 0.78
N SER A 60 25.04 -12.74 0.58
CA SER A 60 23.94 -13.49 1.19
C SER A 60 22.69 -13.46 0.29
N ASP A 61 21.76 -14.36 0.58
CA ASP A 61 20.45 -14.37 -0.03
C ASP A 61 19.56 -13.27 0.58
N ASP A 62 19.40 -12.17 -0.16
CA ASP A 62 18.63 -11.02 0.29
C ASP A 62 17.17 -11.38 0.62
N ASN A 63 16.53 -12.23 -0.19
CA ASN A 63 15.15 -12.66 0.05
C ASN A 63 15.02 -13.44 1.36
N LYS A 64 15.96 -14.35 1.62
CA LYS A 64 15.99 -15.14 2.86
C LYS A 64 16.13 -14.26 4.09
N PHE A 65 17.07 -13.34 4.07
CA PHE A 65 17.34 -12.49 5.24
C PHE A 65 16.27 -11.44 5.46
N LEU A 66 15.69 -10.86 4.41
CA LEU A 66 14.56 -9.95 4.52
C LEU A 66 13.31 -10.69 5.05
N SER A 67 13.04 -11.91 4.57
CA SER A 67 11.94 -12.73 5.09
C SER A 67 12.14 -13.08 6.57
N LEU A 68 13.37 -13.42 6.97
CA LEU A 68 13.70 -13.69 8.36
C LEU A 68 13.46 -12.44 9.23
N GLY A 69 13.88 -11.27 8.76
CA GLY A 69 13.64 -9.99 9.46
C GLY A 69 12.15 -9.70 9.63
N VAL A 70 11.33 -9.96 8.60
CA VAL A 70 9.85 -9.85 8.72
C VAL A 70 9.34 -10.79 9.80
N TYR A 71 9.68 -12.07 9.75
CA TYR A 71 9.23 -13.04 10.75
C TYR A 71 9.62 -12.64 12.17
N GLN A 72 10.89 -12.25 12.38
CA GLN A 72 11.38 -11.81 13.69
C GLN A 72 10.62 -10.59 14.20
N THR A 73 10.39 -9.59 13.34
CA THR A 73 9.63 -8.39 13.70
C THR A 73 8.22 -8.74 14.18
N TYR A 74 7.51 -9.61 13.47
CA TYR A 74 6.17 -10.03 13.85
C TYR A 74 6.16 -10.79 15.18
N LYS A 75 7.14 -11.66 15.39
CA LYS A 75 7.25 -12.48 16.60
C LYS A 75 7.62 -11.63 17.82
N GLU A 76 8.61 -10.76 17.69
CA GLU A 76 9.15 -9.99 18.82
C GLU A 76 8.24 -8.83 19.25
N ASN A 77 7.44 -8.29 18.33
CA ASN A 77 6.51 -7.21 18.62
C ASN A 77 5.06 -7.68 18.82
N ASN A 78 4.84 -8.98 19.00
CA ASN A 78 3.52 -9.56 19.21
C ASN A 78 2.49 -9.18 18.13
N LEU A 79 2.93 -9.04 16.89
CA LEU A 79 2.04 -8.79 15.78
C LEU A 79 1.31 -10.07 15.38
N ARG A 80 0.04 -9.93 15.01
CA ARG A 80 -0.76 -11.07 14.60
C ARG A 80 -0.24 -11.65 13.28
N PHE A 81 -0.05 -12.95 13.21
CA PHE A 81 0.19 -13.66 11.95
C PHE A 81 -1.11 -13.76 11.16
N SER A 82 -1.34 -12.83 10.25
CA SER A 82 -2.57 -12.73 9.46
C SER A 82 -2.39 -13.18 8.00
N GLN A 83 -1.16 -13.52 7.59
CA GLN A 83 -0.88 -13.93 6.22
C GLN A 83 -1.53 -15.27 5.90
N LEU A 84 -2.37 -15.28 4.86
CA LEU A 84 -2.88 -16.49 4.22
C LEU A 84 -2.04 -16.81 2.98
N ALA A 85 -1.88 -18.08 2.69
CA ALA A 85 -1.28 -18.55 1.46
C ALA A 85 -2.14 -19.65 0.84
N PRO A 86 -2.31 -19.69 -0.48
CA PRO A 86 -3.03 -20.75 -1.16
C PRO A 86 -2.27 -22.07 -1.03
N VAL A 87 -2.93 -23.09 -0.55
CA VAL A 87 -2.43 -24.47 -0.52
C VAL A 87 -2.99 -25.31 -1.65
N SER A 88 -4.06 -24.84 -2.28
CA SER A 88 -4.63 -25.36 -3.50
C SER A 88 -5.41 -24.24 -4.23
N MET A 89 -6.02 -24.56 -5.36
CA MET A 89 -6.88 -23.64 -6.10
C MET A 89 -8.13 -23.19 -5.29
N PHE A 90 -8.53 -23.96 -4.31
CA PHE A 90 -9.79 -23.76 -3.57
C PHE A 90 -9.57 -23.57 -2.05
N GLU A 91 -8.34 -23.60 -1.57
CA GLU A 91 -8.04 -23.57 -0.14
C GLU A 91 -6.87 -22.64 0.17
N GLU A 92 -7.07 -21.77 1.14
CA GLU A 92 -6.03 -20.95 1.75
C GLU A 92 -5.85 -21.31 3.21
N LYS A 93 -4.61 -21.27 3.67
CA LYS A 93 -4.28 -21.48 5.10
C LYS A 93 -3.42 -20.36 5.64
N ASN A 94 -3.62 -20.05 6.92
CA ASN A 94 -2.71 -19.18 7.63
C ASN A 94 -1.32 -19.82 7.73
N THR A 95 -0.31 -19.09 7.35
CA THR A 95 1.06 -19.62 7.28
C THR A 95 1.72 -19.77 8.65
N GLY A 96 1.15 -19.18 9.69
CA GLY A 96 1.65 -19.25 11.07
C GLY A 96 2.95 -18.51 11.34
N ASN A 97 3.46 -17.76 10.35
CA ASN A 97 4.72 -17.01 10.45
C ASN A 97 4.70 -15.67 9.70
N ASN A 98 3.56 -15.31 9.16
CA ASN A 98 3.33 -14.12 8.32
C ASN A 98 4.20 -14.02 7.06
N LEU A 99 4.63 -15.17 6.53
CA LEU A 99 5.34 -15.30 5.26
C LEU A 99 4.43 -16.03 4.24
N PRO A 100 4.69 -15.89 2.93
CA PRO A 100 5.77 -15.10 2.33
C PRO A 100 5.55 -13.60 2.44
N ALA A 101 6.65 -12.84 2.52
CA ALA A 101 6.65 -11.42 2.27
C ALA A 101 6.73 -11.17 0.76
N GLU A 102 6.16 -10.07 0.31
CA GLU A 102 6.33 -9.62 -1.09
C GLU A 102 7.64 -8.83 -1.18
N ILE A 103 8.67 -9.41 -1.80
CA ILE A 103 10.00 -8.80 -1.90
C ILE A 103 10.34 -8.59 -3.36
N SER A 104 10.56 -7.33 -3.74
CA SER A 104 11.00 -6.92 -5.07
C SER A 104 12.28 -6.12 -4.97
N ILE A 105 13.37 -6.61 -5.59
CA ILE A 105 14.66 -5.92 -5.60
C ILE A 105 14.95 -5.46 -7.02
N PHE A 106 15.19 -4.17 -7.18
CA PHE A 106 15.49 -3.52 -8.44
C PHE A 106 16.95 -3.09 -8.49
N ALA A 107 17.60 -3.29 -9.64
CA ALA A 107 18.94 -2.78 -9.88
C ALA A 107 18.92 -1.25 -9.93
N ASN A 108 19.96 -0.64 -9.39
CA ASN A 108 20.17 0.81 -9.42
C ASN A 108 21.68 1.09 -9.60
N GLU A 109 22.03 2.31 -9.98
CA GLU A 109 23.41 2.75 -10.02
C GLU A 109 23.94 3.04 -8.61
N GLY A 110 25.26 2.89 -8.42
CA GLY A 110 25.98 3.36 -7.24
C GLY A 110 26.18 2.35 -6.14
N GLN A 111 26.29 2.82 -4.91
CA GLN A 111 26.72 2.05 -3.72
C GLN A 111 25.63 1.98 -2.64
N GLU A 112 24.44 2.48 -2.91
CA GLU A 112 23.36 2.50 -1.91
C GLU A 112 22.46 1.29 -2.07
N TYR A 113 21.98 0.76 -0.96
CA TYR A 113 20.90 -0.19 -0.93
C TYR A 113 19.74 0.43 -0.15
N LYS A 114 18.73 0.88 -0.88
CA LYS A 114 17.57 1.58 -0.33
C LYS A 114 16.38 0.64 -0.27
N PHE A 115 15.63 0.70 0.82
CA PHE A 115 14.42 -0.06 0.99
C PHE A 115 13.22 0.83 1.28
N ALA A 116 12.08 0.44 0.74
CA ALA A 116 10.78 0.91 1.17
C ALA A 116 10.01 -0.27 1.75
N PHE A 117 9.59 -0.15 3.01
CA PHE A 117 8.81 -1.16 3.73
C PHE A 117 7.38 -0.69 3.87
N VAL A 118 6.44 -1.55 3.53
CA VAL A 118 5.01 -1.30 3.68
C VAL A 118 4.36 -2.50 4.34
N GLN A 119 3.60 -2.23 5.39
CA GLN A 119 2.66 -3.20 5.94
C GLN A 119 1.27 -2.86 5.40
N LYS A 120 0.72 -3.73 4.58
CA LYS A 120 -0.56 -3.50 3.92
C LYS A 120 -1.58 -4.53 4.37
N GLY A 121 -2.59 -4.06 5.11
CA GLY A 121 -3.69 -4.91 5.57
C GLY A 121 -4.41 -5.60 4.41
N GLY A 122 -4.91 -6.82 4.65
CA GLY A 122 -5.54 -7.66 3.63
C GLY A 122 -6.75 -6.98 2.97
N GLY A 123 -7.58 -6.30 3.74
CA GLY A 123 -8.70 -5.53 3.22
C GLY A 123 -8.28 -4.45 2.23
N SER A 124 -7.18 -3.73 2.52
CA SER A 124 -6.62 -2.73 1.62
C SER A 124 -5.91 -3.35 0.42
N ALA A 125 -5.14 -4.42 0.61
CA ALA A 125 -4.44 -5.13 -0.46
C ALA A 125 -5.42 -5.65 -1.52
N ASN A 126 -6.55 -6.19 -1.10
CA ASN A 126 -7.61 -6.71 -1.97
C ASN A 126 -8.42 -5.61 -2.70
N LYS A 127 -8.11 -4.34 -2.50
CA LYS A 127 -8.69 -3.20 -3.23
C LYS A 127 -7.73 -2.59 -4.26
N SER A 128 -6.77 -3.38 -4.73
CA SER A 128 -5.92 -3.02 -5.87
C SER A 128 -6.49 -3.62 -7.14
N PHE A 129 -6.80 -2.77 -8.12
CA PHE A 129 -7.42 -3.17 -9.38
C PHE A 129 -6.62 -2.68 -10.57
N LEU A 130 -6.59 -3.48 -11.61
CA LEU A 130 -6.11 -3.10 -12.92
C LEU A 130 -7.29 -3.05 -13.90
N PHE A 131 -7.49 -1.92 -14.55
CA PHE A 131 -8.52 -1.75 -15.55
C PHE A 131 -7.90 -1.48 -16.91
N GLN A 132 -8.32 -2.21 -17.92
CA GLN A 132 -8.01 -1.87 -19.29
C GLN A 132 -9.14 -1.02 -19.87
N ALA A 133 -8.79 0.10 -20.49
CA ALA A 133 -9.72 1.00 -21.14
C ALA A 133 -9.11 1.57 -22.41
N THR A 134 -9.97 2.06 -23.30
CA THR A 134 -9.53 2.72 -24.53
C THR A 134 -9.22 4.21 -24.27
N PRO A 135 -8.47 4.88 -25.17
CA PRO A 135 -8.23 6.31 -25.08
C PRO A 135 -9.49 7.18 -25.02
N ALA A 136 -10.66 6.65 -25.35
CA ALA A 136 -11.94 7.36 -25.27
C ALA A 136 -12.29 7.87 -23.87
N ILE A 137 -11.71 7.28 -22.82
CA ILE A 137 -11.90 7.77 -21.45
C ILE A 137 -10.94 8.91 -21.06
N LEU A 138 -9.92 9.20 -21.85
CA LEU A 138 -8.88 10.19 -21.54
C LEU A 138 -9.36 11.63 -21.81
N ASN A 139 -10.49 11.98 -21.24
CA ASN A 139 -10.97 13.35 -21.14
C ASN A 139 -11.56 13.55 -19.75
N THR A 140 -11.72 14.79 -19.34
CA THR A 140 -12.09 15.13 -17.95
C THR A 140 -13.43 14.52 -17.54
N GLU A 141 -14.43 14.53 -18.40
CA GLU A 141 -15.77 14.05 -18.08
C GLU A 141 -15.81 12.53 -17.92
N ASN A 142 -15.34 11.81 -18.95
CA ASN A 142 -15.36 10.35 -18.95
C ASN A 142 -14.44 9.77 -17.87
N LEU A 143 -13.28 10.38 -17.65
CA LEU A 143 -12.36 9.93 -16.60
C LEU A 143 -12.95 10.13 -15.20
N LYS A 144 -13.58 11.28 -14.94
CA LYS A 144 -14.28 11.51 -13.66
C LYS A 144 -15.39 10.49 -13.44
N LYS A 145 -16.22 10.23 -14.44
CA LYS A 145 -17.29 9.24 -14.35
C LYS A 145 -16.73 7.86 -14.06
N PHE A 146 -15.73 7.43 -14.81
CA PHE A 146 -15.06 6.14 -14.62
C PHE A 146 -14.49 6.00 -13.20
N LEU A 147 -13.73 6.99 -12.73
CA LEU A 147 -13.14 6.97 -11.39
C LEU A 147 -14.22 6.94 -10.32
N TYR A 148 -15.27 7.74 -10.46
CA TYR A 148 -16.38 7.76 -9.50
C TYR A 148 -17.04 6.38 -9.35
N GLU A 149 -17.35 5.72 -10.47
CA GLU A 149 -17.92 4.36 -10.46
C GLU A 149 -16.98 3.36 -9.77
N LYS A 150 -15.68 3.42 -10.07
CA LYS A 150 -14.69 2.51 -9.50
C LYS A 150 -14.47 2.76 -8.02
N ILE A 151 -14.42 4.00 -7.59
CA ILE A 151 -14.27 4.38 -6.17
C ILE A 151 -15.47 3.89 -5.35
N ILE A 152 -16.70 4.09 -5.83
CA ILE A 152 -17.89 3.57 -5.14
C ILE A 152 -17.83 2.04 -5.02
N SER A 153 -17.38 1.35 -6.04
CA SER A 153 -17.28 -0.12 -6.03
C SER A 153 -16.27 -0.67 -5.01
N LEU A 154 -15.37 0.17 -4.47
CA LEU A 154 -14.47 -0.26 -3.38
C LEU A 154 -15.24 -0.64 -2.11
N GLY A 155 -16.39 -0.04 -1.86
CA GLY A 155 -17.15 -0.25 -0.65
C GLY A 155 -16.40 0.17 0.61
N THR A 156 -16.79 -0.38 1.76
CA THR A 156 -16.27 0.01 3.07
C THR A 156 -15.39 -1.03 3.75
N ALA A 157 -15.19 -2.20 3.14
CA ALA A 157 -14.49 -3.33 3.75
C ALA A 157 -13.00 -3.09 4.07
N ALA A 158 -12.39 -2.07 3.44
CA ALA A 158 -10.99 -1.71 3.68
C ALA A 158 -10.82 -0.50 4.64
N CYS A 159 -11.81 -0.27 5.50
CA CYS A 159 -11.78 0.76 6.55
C CYS A 159 -11.56 2.19 6.03
N PRO A 160 -12.57 2.83 5.42
CA PRO A 160 -12.50 4.23 5.01
C PRO A 160 -12.24 5.16 6.23
N PRO A 161 -11.79 6.41 6.01
CA PRO A 161 -11.58 7.08 4.74
C PRO A 161 -10.34 6.56 4.00
N TYR A 162 -10.41 6.52 2.66
CA TYR A 162 -9.34 5.99 1.83
C TYR A 162 -8.36 7.06 1.36
N HIS A 163 -7.09 6.67 1.26
CA HIS A 163 -6.13 7.30 0.38
C HIS A 163 -6.00 6.45 -0.88
N LEU A 164 -6.27 7.06 -2.01
CA LEU A 164 -6.26 6.38 -3.30
C LEU A 164 -4.98 6.69 -4.06
N SER A 165 -4.37 5.67 -4.63
CA SER A 165 -3.31 5.81 -5.61
C SER A 165 -3.87 5.40 -6.97
N VAL A 166 -3.89 6.34 -7.90
CA VAL A 166 -4.41 6.14 -9.26
C VAL A 166 -3.28 6.33 -10.25
N VAL A 167 -3.02 5.33 -11.08
CA VAL A 167 -2.04 5.38 -12.14
C VAL A 167 -2.75 5.23 -13.48
N ILE A 168 -2.51 6.16 -14.38
CA ILE A 168 -3.10 6.19 -15.72
C ILE A 168 -1.99 5.99 -16.75
N GLY A 169 -2.18 5.02 -17.64
CA GLY A 169 -1.19 4.64 -18.64
C GLY A 169 -0.28 3.51 -18.15
N GLY A 170 0.89 3.41 -18.76
CA GLY A 170 1.85 2.34 -18.51
C GLY A 170 1.95 1.36 -19.66
N THR A 171 3.06 0.64 -19.73
CA THR A 171 3.39 -0.27 -20.82
C THR A 171 3.11 -1.74 -20.50
N SER A 172 2.93 -2.06 -19.22
CA SER A 172 2.60 -3.41 -18.74
C SER A 172 1.85 -3.37 -17.42
N ALA A 173 1.20 -4.46 -17.07
CA ALA A 173 0.53 -4.64 -15.78
C ALA A 173 1.52 -4.51 -14.61
N GLU A 174 2.72 -5.06 -14.75
CA GLU A 174 3.79 -5.02 -13.74
C GLU A 174 4.28 -3.59 -13.51
N PHE A 175 4.43 -2.82 -14.58
CA PHE A 175 4.85 -1.42 -14.48
C PHE A 175 3.80 -0.58 -13.76
N ASN A 176 2.52 -0.78 -14.08
CA ASN A 176 1.41 -0.14 -13.38
C ASN A 176 1.35 -0.54 -11.92
N LEU A 177 1.51 -1.83 -11.61
CA LEU A 177 1.53 -2.32 -10.24
C LEU A 177 2.68 -1.72 -9.43
N LYS A 178 3.89 -1.68 -10.00
CA LYS A 178 5.04 -1.03 -9.37
C LYS A 178 4.74 0.44 -9.07
N THR A 179 4.20 1.16 -10.04
CA THR A 179 3.92 2.60 -9.92
C THR A 179 2.83 2.86 -8.89
N VAL A 180 1.76 2.07 -8.86
CA VAL A 180 0.70 2.23 -7.86
C VAL A 180 1.17 1.89 -6.44
N LYS A 181 2.06 0.91 -6.28
CA LYS A 181 2.71 0.62 -5.01
C LYS A 181 3.51 1.83 -4.52
N LEU A 182 4.37 2.39 -5.36
CA LEU A 182 5.16 3.60 -5.05
C LEU A 182 4.25 4.80 -4.73
N GLY A 183 3.19 5.00 -5.51
CA GLY A 183 2.21 6.05 -5.27
C GLY A 183 1.50 5.89 -3.93
N SER A 184 1.08 4.67 -3.57
CA SER A 184 0.42 4.40 -2.28
C SER A 184 1.32 4.65 -1.07
N MET A 185 2.64 4.56 -1.24
CA MET A 185 3.65 4.89 -0.23
C MET A 185 4.02 6.37 -0.21
N ARG A 186 3.42 7.20 -1.06
CA ARG A 186 3.77 8.60 -1.25
C ARG A 186 5.21 8.84 -1.76
N TYR A 187 5.85 7.81 -2.26
CA TYR A 187 7.21 7.88 -2.79
C TYR A 187 7.32 8.83 -3.99
N LEU A 188 6.21 9.00 -4.72
CA LEU A 188 6.13 9.82 -5.93
C LEU A 188 5.69 11.28 -5.67
N ASP A 189 5.37 11.65 -4.43
CA ASP A 189 4.80 12.97 -4.10
C ASP A 189 5.74 14.15 -4.43
N ASN A 190 7.03 13.90 -4.39
CA ASN A 190 8.07 14.91 -4.65
C ASN A 190 8.57 14.93 -6.10
N LEU A 191 7.98 14.11 -6.98
CA LEU A 191 8.34 14.13 -8.38
C LEU A 191 7.89 15.45 -9.05
N PRO A 192 8.57 15.88 -10.12
CA PRO A 192 8.14 17.03 -10.91
C PRO A 192 6.71 16.86 -11.39
N LYS A 193 5.91 17.91 -11.27
CA LYS A 193 4.51 17.92 -11.72
C LYS A 193 4.38 18.34 -13.20
N THR A 194 5.48 18.63 -13.82
CA THR A 194 5.58 18.97 -15.25
C THR A 194 6.53 17.99 -15.91
N GLY A 195 6.12 17.45 -17.03
CA GLY A 195 6.93 16.54 -17.82
C GLY A 195 7.33 17.16 -19.17
N ASN A 196 8.19 16.48 -19.89
CA ASN A 196 8.48 16.77 -21.29
C ASN A 196 8.85 15.49 -22.03
N LEU A 197 8.61 15.48 -23.34
CA LEU A 197 8.88 14.32 -24.19
C LEU A 197 10.38 13.93 -24.23
N LYS A 198 11.27 14.89 -24.06
CA LYS A 198 12.72 14.65 -24.11
C LYS A 198 13.23 13.93 -22.88
N SER A 199 12.66 14.20 -21.71
CA SER A 199 13.04 13.54 -20.45
C SER A 199 12.34 12.18 -20.26
N GLY A 200 11.36 11.85 -21.10
CA GLY A 200 10.55 10.64 -20.93
C GLY A 200 9.65 10.65 -19.70
N HIS A 201 9.53 11.76 -18.99
CA HIS A 201 8.64 11.87 -17.85
C HIS A 201 7.20 12.09 -18.32
N ALA A 202 6.28 11.41 -17.69
CA ALA A 202 4.85 11.65 -17.86
C ALA A 202 4.45 13.01 -17.27
N TYR A 203 3.38 13.57 -17.81
CA TYR A 203 2.81 14.84 -17.36
C TYR A 203 1.90 14.66 -16.17
#